data_1968d88d3937d42ca69d99b2083ee93d
#
_entry.id   1968d88d3937d42ca69d99b2083ee93d
#
_cell.length_a   1.000
_cell.length_b   1.000
_cell.length_c   1.000
_cell.angle_alpha   90.00
_cell.angle_beta   90.00
_cell.angle_gamma   90.00
#
_symmetry.space_group_name_H-M   'P 1'
#
loop_
_entity.id
_entity.type
_entity.pdbx_description
1 polymer ?
#
loop_
_entity_poly.entity_id
_entity_poly.type
_entity_poly.pdbx_seq_one_letter_code
_entity_poly.pdbx_strand_id
1 'polypeptide(L)'
;LVASVLSGKRFGALHAEAHHRVAMLLSETGIVRGSAEEALERGVTRSFLPHGLGHHLGLQVHDVAGKMADPDGTEQPPPDEYPTLRTTRTLEAGHVITIEPGLYFNDVLLDQLRAGDASDLIDWSTVERLAPFGGVRIEDDVLCTDMGPEDLTRRYVSGPRDL
;
A
#
# COMPACT_ATOMS: atom_id res chain seq x y z
N LEU A 1 7.04 6.21 2.63
CA LEU A 1 5.97 5.63 3.46
C LEU A 1 6.46 5.33 4.87
N VAL A 2 7.61 4.69 5.07
CA VAL A 2 8.17 4.41 6.42
C VAL A 2 8.24 5.68 7.27
N ALA A 3 8.79 6.78 6.73
CA ALA A 3 8.87 8.07 7.44
C ALA A 3 7.52 8.65 7.86
N SER A 4 6.42 8.15 7.30
CA SER A 4 5.06 8.59 7.62
C SER A 4 4.40 7.77 8.75
N VAL A 5 5.07 6.75 9.27
CA VAL A 5 4.61 5.93 10.41
C VAL A 5 4.83 6.70 11.70
N LEU A 6 3.80 7.39 12.15
CA LEU A 6 3.86 8.27 13.32
C LEU A 6 2.75 7.91 14.31
N SER A 7 3.04 8.04 15.60
CA SER A 7 2.03 7.91 16.66
C SER A 7 0.90 8.93 16.44
N GLY A 8 -0.35 8.48 16.59
CA GLY A 8 -1.56 9.27 16.31
C GLY A 8 -2.03 9.24 14.85
N LYS A 9 -1.26 8.69 13.91
CA LYS A 9 -1.67 8.59 12.52
C LYS A 9 -2.58 7.38 12.28
N ARG A 10 -3.72 7.59 11.62
CA ARG A 10 -4.60 6.47 11.20
C ARG A 10 -3.95 5.69 10.09
N PHE A 11 -3.92 4.36 10.17
CA PHE A 11 -3.29 3.53 9.15
C PHE A 11 -3.97 3.66 7.77
N GLY A 12 -5.27 3.90 7.73
CA GLY A 12 -5.98 4.20 6.49
C GLY A 12 -5.43 5.42 5.74
N ALA A 13 -4.92 6.44 6.47
CA ALA A 13 -4.29 7.60 5.84
C ALA A 13 -2.92 7.25 5.21
N LEU A 14 -2.17 6.31 5.82
CA LEU A 14 -0.94 5.77 5.20
C LEU A 14 -1.26 4.97 3.93
N HIS A 15 -2.34 4.19 3.96
CA HIS A 15 -2.79 3.44 2.81
C HIS A 15 -3.20 4.36 1.64
N ALA A 16 -3.94 5.42 1.93
CA ALA A 16 -4.27 6.44 0.92
C ALA A 16 -3.02 7.13 0.36
N GLU A 17 -2.03 7.45 1.21
CA GLU A 17 -0.73 7.97 0.78
C GLU A 17 0.01 7.00 -0.14
N ALA A 18 -0.05 5.68 0.13
CA ALA A 18 0.54 4.67 -0.74
C ALA A 18 -0.12 4.66 -2.12
N HIS A 19 -1.45 4.70 -2.20
CA HIS A 19 -2.15 4.80 -3.48
C HIS A 19 -1.80 6.07 -4.24
N HIS A 20 -1.66 7.21 -3.55
CA HIS A 20 -1.22 8.44 -4.20
C HIS A 20 0.19 8.30 -4.81
N ARG A 21 1.13 7.73 -4.08
CA ARG A 21 2.50 7.47 -4.59
C ARG A 21 2.52 6.47 -5.74
N VAL A 22 1.68 5.44 -5.68
CA VAL A 22 1.51 4.50 -6.81
C VAL A 22 0.94 5.23 -8.03
N ALA A 23 -0.05 6.10 -7.87
CA ALA A 23 -0.59 6.90 -8.97
C ALA A 23 0.48 7.78 -9.63
N MET A 24 1.31 8.45 -8.82
CA MET A 24 2.45 9.24 -9.33
C MET A 24 3.41 8.34 -10.13
N LEU A 25 3.79 7.18 -9.59
CA LEU A 25 4.68 6.24 -10.25
C LEU A 25 4.10 5.72 -11.59
N LEU A 26 2.81 5.39 -11.62
CA LEU A 26 2.13 4.95 -12.84
C LEU A 26 2.13 6.03 -13.93
N SER A 27 1.94 7.30 -13.55
CA SER A 27 2.02 8.44 -14.47
C SER A 27 3.46 8.70 -14.93
N GLU A 28 4.43 8.75 -14.01
CA GLU A 28 5.85 9.00 -14.31
C GLU A 28 6.47 7.92 -15.22
N THR A 29 6.04 6.67 -15.04
CA THR A 29 6.52 5.53 -15.87
C THR A 29 5.78 5.37 -17.19
N GLY A 30 4.75 6.19 -17.43
CA GLY A 30 3.94 6.14 -18.65
C GLY A 30 3.01 4.92 -18.74
N ILE A 31 2.74 4.23 -17.63
CA ILE A 31 1.69 3.21 -17.54
C ILE A 31 0.32 3.88 -17.60
N VAL A 32 0.19 5.06 -17.00
CA VAL A 32 -0.98 5.92 -17.07
C VAL A 32 -0.66 7.13 -17.96
N ARG A 33 -1.56 7.44 -18.91
CA ARG A 33 -1.44 8.57 -19.85
C ARG A 33 -1.96 9.89 -19.27
N GLY A 34 -2.72 9.81 -18.15
CA GLY A 34 -3.30 10.95 -17.46
C GLY A 34 -2.47 11.40 -16.25
N SER A 35 -3.06 12.26 -15.43
CA SER A 35 -2.45 12.69 -14.17
C SER A 35 -2.58 11.63 -13.08
N ALA A 36 -1.74 11.74 -12.03
CA ALA A 36 -1.84 10.89 -10.86
C ALA A 36 -3.20 11.03 -10.15
N GLU A 37 -3.74 12.24 -10.10
CA GLU A 37 -5.04 12.55 -9.51
C GLU A 37 -6.16 11.83 -10.26
N GLU A 38 -6.15 11.90 -11.59
CA GLU A 38 -7.15 11.21 -12.42
C GLU A 38 -7.07 9.69 -12.26
N ALA A 39 -5.86 9.13 -12.18
CA ALA A 39 -5.66 7.70 -11.93
C ALA A 39 -6.21 7.27 -10.57
N LEU A 40 -6.08 8.11 -9.53
CA LEU A 40 -6.65 7.87 -8.21
C LEU A 40 -8.18 7.94 -8.24
N GLU A 41 -8.74 9.02 -8.76
CA GLU A 41 -10.18 9.25 -8.81
C GLU A 41 -10.91 8.14 -9.56
N ARG A 42 -10.31 7.63 -10.64
CA ARG A 42 -10.86 6.54 -11.45
C ARG A 42 -10.46 5.14 -10.94
N GLY A 43 -9.80 5.05 -9.77
CA GLY A 43 -9.51 3.80 -9.09
C GLY A 43 -8.47 2.90 -9.76
N VAL A 44 -7.68 3.41 -10.71
CA VAL A 44 -6.66 2.67 -11.46
C VAL A 44 -5.65 2.00 -10.53
N THR A 45 -5.25 2.69 -9.47
CA THR A 45 -4.22 2.20 -8.54
C THR A 45 -4.59 0.89 -7.85
N ARG A 46 -5.89 0.58 -7.70
CA ARG A 46 -6.36 -0.68 -7.07
C ARG A 46 -6.05 -1.91 -7.92
N SER A 47 -5.94 -1.74 -9.23
CA SER A 47 -5.54 -2.83 -10.12
C SER A 47 -4.05 -3.16 -10.04
N PHE A 48 -3.23 -2.20 -9.60
CA PHE A 48 -1.77 -2.37 -9.47
C PHE A 48 -1.31 -2.56 -8.03
N LEU A 49 -2.07 -2.07 -7.02
CA LEU A 49 -1.87 -2.30 -5.60
C LEU A 49 -3.17 -2.84 -4.98
N PRO A 50 -3.48 -4.15 -5.13
CA PRO A 50 -4.76 -4.70 -4.76
C PRO A 50 -4.90 -5.09 -3.28
N HIS A 51 -3.85 -4.96 -2.50
CA HIS A 51 -3.83 -5.33 -1.08
C HIS A 51 -3.63 -4.12 -0.17
N GLY A 52 -3.83 -4.32 1.14
CA GLY A 52 -3.54 -3.29 2.14
C GLY A 52 -2.04 -2.98 2.21
N LEU A 53 -1.69 -1.75 2.55
CA LEU A 53 -0.29 -1.32 2.65
C LEU A 53 0.54 -2.13 3.65
N GLY A 54 -0.10 -2.78 4.62
CA GLY A 54 0.59 -3.57 5.62
C GLY A 54 -0.37 -4.01 6.73
N HIS A 55 0.21 -4.56 7.79
CA HIS A 55 -0.51 -5.11 8.92
C HIS A 55 0.30 -5.02 10.22
N HIS A 56 -0.36 -5.19 11.35
CA HIS A 56 0.32 -5.36 12.64
C HIS A 56 1.07 -6.69 12.68
N LEU A 57 2.24 -6.66 13.29
CA LEU A 57 3.01 -7.82 13.72
C LEU A 57 2.84 -8.00 15.23
N GLY A 58 2.50 -9.21 15.67
CA GLY A 58 2.27 -9.54 17.06
C GLY A 58 2.46 -11.03 17.31
N LEU A 59 1.55 -11.66 18.07
CA LEU A 59 1.54 -13.10 18.27
C LEU A 59 1.31 -13.86 16.97
N GLN A 60 0.66 -13.23 16.00
CA GLN A 60 0.50 -13.72 14.64
C GLN A 60 1.18 -12.76 13.67
N VAL A 61 1.66 -13.28 12.54
CA VAL A 61 2.23 -12.46 11.46
C VAL A 61 1.22 -11.44 10.95
N HIS A 62 -0.02 -11.87 10.69
CA HIS A 62 -1.15 -10.99 10.42
C HIS A 62 -1.97 -10.83 11.70
N ASP A 63 -1.54 -9.98 12.61
CA ASP A 63 -2.16 -9.86 13.91
C ASP A 63 -3.54 -9.21 13.82
N VAL A 64 -4.50 -9.78 14.56
CA VAL A 64 -5.90 -9.34 14.55
C VAL A 64 -6.09 -7.95 15.16
N ALA A 65 -5.17 -7.51 16.01
CA ALA A 65 -5.20 -6.18 16.64
C ALA A 65 -5.25 -5.03 15.63
N GLY A 66 -4.81 -5.24 14.39
CA GLY A 66 -4.86 -4.22 13.34
C GLY A 66 -6.27 -3.72 13.00
N LYS A 67 -7.31 -4.54 13.26
CA LYS A 67 -8.72 -4.19 13.02
C LYS A 67 -9.47 -3.80 14.30
N MET A 68 -8.78 -3.61 15.40
CA MET A 68 -9.35 -3.22 16.67
C MET A 68 -9.02 -1.75 16.96
N ALA A 69 -10.04 -0.96 17.29
CA ALA A 69 -9.87 0.46 17.62
C ALA A 69 -9.11 0.68 18.93
N ASP A 70 -9.26 -0.27 19.87
CA ASP A 70 -8.74 -0.19 21.23
C ASP A 70 -8.34 -1.57 21.77
N PRO A 71 -7.67 -1.62 22.94
CA PRO A 71 -7.28 -2.87 23.61
C PRO A 71 -8.47 -3.72 24.10
N ASP A 72 -9.65 -3.14 24.22
CA ASP A 72 -10.87 -3.83 24.66
C ASP A 72 -11.51 -4.66 23.55
N GLY A 73 -10.97 -4.57 22.33
CA GLY A 73 -11.38 -5.37 21.18
C GLY A 73 -12.54 -4.77 20.38
N THR A 74 -12.76 -3.47 20.47
CA THR A 74 -13.74 -2.78 19.61
C THR A 74 -13.33 -2.93 18.15
N GLU A 75 -14.15 -3.60 17.36
CA GLU A 75 -13.87 -3.82 15.95
C GLU A 75 -13.95 -2.52 15.13
N GLN A 76 -13.00 -2.33 14.26
CA GLN A 76 -12.97 -1.25 13.26
C GLN A 76 -12.73 -1.85 11.87
N PRO A 77 -13.81 -2.22 11.15
CA PRO A 77 -13.69 -2.85 9.85
C PRO A 77 -13.03 -1.91 8.83
N PRO A 78 -12.40 -2.46 7.78
CA PRO A 78 -11.88 -1.67 6.68
C PRO A 78 -13.01 -0.95 5.93
N PRO A 79 -12.73 0.20 5.31
CA PRO A 79 -13.69 0.88 4.47
C PRO A 79 -14.00 0.04 3.21
N ASP A 80 -15.21 0.18 2.66
CA ASP A 80 -15.66 -0.55 1.47
C ASP A 80 -14.74 -0.34 0.27
N GLU A 81 -14.12 0.82 0.19
CA GLU A 81 -13.16 1.16 -0.85
C GLU A 81 -11.88 0.30 -0.80
N TYR A 82 -11.49 -0.14 0.39
CA TYR A 82 -10.27 -0.94 0.64
C TYR A 82 -10.57 -2.18 1.50
N PRO A 83 -11.39 -3.12 1.02
CA PRO A 83 -11.86 -4.25 1.83
C PRO A 83 -10.75 -5.22 2.24
N THR A 84 -9.61 -5.18 1.56
CA THR A 84 -8.43 -6.00 1.83
C THR A 84 -7.50 -5.41 2.90
N LEU A 85 -7.77 -4.19 3.36
CA LEU A 85 -6.94 -3.52 4.36
C LEU A 85 -6.98 -4.29 5.69
N ARG A 86 -5.81 -4.69 6.19
CA ARG A 86 -5.66 -5.48 7.42
C ARG A 86 -5.52 -4.63 8.68
N THR A 87 -5.18 -3.35 8.52
CA THR A 87 -5.00 -2.41 9.61
C THR A 87 -5.84 -1.17 9.39
N THR A 88 -6.73 -0.90 10.33
CA THR A 88 -7.60 0.29 10.33
C THR A 88 -7.34 1.18 11.54
N ARG A 89 -6.60 0.64 12.51
CA ARG A 89 -6.27 1.25 13.79
C ARG A 89 -5.47 2.54 13.64
N THR A 90 -5.59 3.42 14.63
CA THR A 90 -4.64 4.52 14.83
C THR A 90 -3.35 3.96 15.41
N LEU A 91 -2.22 4.37 14.86
CA LEU A 91 -0.91 3.94 15.31
C LEU A 91 -0.58 4.56 16.67
N GLU A 92 0.05 3.77 17.52
CA GLU A 92 0.52 4.17 18.84
C GLU A 92 1.99 3.76 19.01
N ALA A 93 2.70 4.46 19.88
CA ALA A 93 4.07 4.07 20.22
C ALA A 93 4.10 2.62 20.74
N GLY A 94 5.05 1.83 20.25
CA GLY A 94 5.18 0.41 20.52
C GLY A 94 4.51 -0.50 19.48
N HIS A 95 3.69 0.01 18.58
CA HIS A 95 3.16 -0.80 17.49
C HIS A 95 4.27 -1.16 16.49
N VAL A 96 4.35 -2.44 16.14
CA VAL A 96 5.18 -2.95 15.04
C VAL A 96 4.26 -3.31 13.90
N ILE A 97 4.54 -2.76 12.73
CA ILE A 97 3.73 -2.92 11.52
C ILE A 97 4.60 -3.20 10.32
N THR A 98 4.06 -3.88 9.32
CA THR A 98 4.67 -3.94 8.00
C THR A 98 4.29 -2.72 7.17
N ILE A 99 5.21 -2.26 6.32
CA ILE A 99 4.97 -1.29 5.24
C ILE A 99 5.45 -1.98 3.96
N GLU A 100 4.50 -2.45 3.18
CA GLU A 100 4.72 -3.38 2.06
C GLU A 100 4.11 -2.89 0.73
N PRO A 101 4.45 -1.68 0.26
CA PRO A 101 3.97 -1.22 -1.04
C PRO A 101 4.47 -2.15 -2.14
N GLY A 102 3.63 -2.31 -3.17
CA GLY A 102 3.97 -3.11 -4.33
C GLY A 102 3.30 -2.60 -5.59
N LEU A 103 3.80 -3.05 -6.71
CA LEU A 103 3.22 -2.84 -8.03
C LEU A 103 3.11 -4.19 -8.73
N TYR A 104 1.90 -4.57 -9.12
CA TYR A 104 1.60 -5.90 -9.63
C TYR A 104 0.89 -5.84 -10.97
N PHE A 105 1.23 -6.79 -11.84
CA PHE A 105 0.58 -7.01 -13.13
C PHE A 105 -0.21 -8.34 -13.04
N ASN A 106 -1.39 -8.30 -12.42
CA ASN A 106 -2.26 -9.45 -12.25
C ASN A 106 -3.27 -9.50 -13.40
N ASP A 107 -3.28 -10.58 -14.16
CA ASP A 107 -4.10 -10.71 -15.38
C ASP A 107 -5.59 -10.46 -15.12
N VAL A 108 -6.14 -11.01 -14.02
CA VAL A 108 -7.57 -10.84 -13.69
C VAL A 108 -7.91 -9.38 -13.42
N LEU A 109 -7.07 -8.67 -12.67
CA LEU A 109 -7.29 -7.26 -12.36
C LEU A 109 -7.06 -6.36 -13.57
N LEU A 110 -6.08 -6.70 -14.41
CA LEU A 110 -5.82 -5.97 -15.64
C LEU A 110 -6.93 -6.17 -16.67
N ASP A 111 -7.51 -7.36 -16.76
CA ASP A 111 -8.67 -7.63 -17.62
C ASP A 111 -9.90 -6.83 -17.15
N GLN A 112 -10.14 -6.77 -15.83
CA GLN A 112 -11.20 -5.93 -15.26
C GLN A 112 -10.97 -4.44 -15.56
N LEU A 113 -9.75 -3.95 -15.39
CA LEU A 113 -9.38 -2.57 -15.70
C LEU A 113 -9.56 -2.27 -17.21
N ARG A 114 -9.19 -3.22 -18.07
CA ARG A 114 -9.34 -3.10 -19.53
C ARG A 114 -10.80 -3.03 -19.98
N ALA A 115 -11.67 -3.73 -19.27
CA ALA A 115 -13.11 -3.71 -19.53
C ALA A 115 -13.84 -2.53 -18.84
N GLY A 116 -13.18 -1.83 -17.94
CA GLY A 116 -13.76 -0.73 -17.16
C GLY A 116 -13.57 0.65 -17.80
N ASP A 117 -14.22 1.64 -17.20
CA ASP A 117 -14.25 3.02 -17.70
C ASP A 117 -12.88 3.71 -17.70
N ALA A 118 -11.93 3.24 -16.87
CA ALA A 118 -10.59 3.81 -16.78
C ALA A 118 -9.60 3.23 -17.81
N SER A 119 -10.03 2.35 -18.71
CA SER A 119 -9.19 1.69 -19.71
C SER A 119 -8.47 2.65 -20.65
N ASP A 120 -9.10 3.77 -20.98
CA ASP A 120 -8.56 4.81 -21.86
C ASP A 120 -7.35 5.56 -21.27
N LEU A 121 -7.23 5.57 -19.92
CA LEU A 121 -6.07 6.13 -19.24
C LEU A 121 -4.82 5.26 -19.36
N ILE A 122 -4.94 3.99 -19.72
CA ILE A 122 -3.85 3.02 -19.63
C ILE A 122 -3.08 2.94 -20.96
N ASP A 123 -1.76 2.98 -20.87
CA ASP A 123 -0.90 2.55 -21.97
C ASP A 123 -0.76 1.03 -21.94
N TRP A 124 -1.70 0.35 -22.61
CA TRP A 124 -1.73 -1.11 -22.67
C TRP A 124 -0.46 -1.71 -23.29
N SER A 125 0.20 -0.99 -24.19
CA SER A 125 1.46 -1.47 -24.79
C SER A 125 2.58 -1.53 -23.76
N THR A 126 2.63 -0.58 -22.84
CA THR A 126 3.56 -0.58 -21.71
C THR A 126 3.21 -1.66 -20.70
N VAL A 127 1.92 -1.82 -20.36
CA VAL A 127 1.45 -2.88 -19.48
C VAL A 127 1.82 -4.26 -20.02
N GLU A 128 1.52 -4.55 -21.30
CA GLU A 128 1.81 -5.85 -21.93
C GLU A 128 3.31 -6.17 -21.96
N ARG A 129 4.16 -5.15 -22.08
CA ARG A 129 5.62 -5.32 -22.03
C ARG A 129 6.12 -5.64 -20.61
N LEU A 130 5.46 -5.10 -19.58
CA LEU A 130 5.85 -5.27 -18.17
C LEU A 130 5.19 -6.47 -17.49
N ALA A 131 3.99 -6.85 -17.90
CA ALA A 131 3.22 -7.94 -17.30
C ALA A 131 4.00 -9.28 -17.14
N PRO A 132 4.87 -9.70 -18.08
CA PRO A 132 5.64 -10.94 -17.93
C PRO A 132 6.58 -10.96 -16.72
N PHE A 133 6.92 -9.81 -16.13
CA PHE A 133 7.74 -9.71 -14.93
C PHE A 133 6.95 -9.88 -13.63
N GLY A 134 5.61 -9.94 -13.70
CA GLY A 134 4.71 -10.19 -12.57
C GLY A 134 4.50 -8.98 -11.69
N GLY A 135 5.48 -8.60 -10.90
CA GLY A 135 5.38 -7.46 -9.99
C GLY A 135 6.56 -7.37 -9.02
N VAL A 136 6.54 -6.33 -8.20
CA VAL A 136 7.54 -6.07 -7.17
C VAL A 136 6.86 -5.64 -5.87
N ARG A 137 7.36 -6.13 -4.74
CA ARG A 137 7.03 -5.67 -3.39
C ARG A 137 8.31 -5.34 -2.65
N ILE A 138 8.30 -4.23 -1.93
CA ILE A 138 9.34 -3.87 -0.97
C ILE A 138 8.65 -3.82 0.38
N GLU A 139 9.16 -4.57 1.35
CA GLU A 139 8.54 -4.70 2.66
C GLU A 139 9.53 -4.35 3.76
N ASP A 140 9.11 -3.48 4.65
CA ASP A 140 9.84 -3.07 5.82
C ASP A 140 8.99 -3.28 7.08
N ASP A 141 9.60 -3.85 8.13
CA ASP A 141 9.03 -3.90 9.48
C ASP A 141 9.40 -2.60 10.19
N VAL A 142 8.39 -1.92 10.71
CA VAL A 142 8.55 -0.58 11.29
C VAL A 142 7.98 -0.54 12.69
N LEU A 143 8.80 -0.13 13.65
CA LEU A 143 8.37 0.21 15.00
C LEU A 143 7.92 1.67 15.02
N CYS A 144 6.67 1.90 15.40
CA CYS A 144 6.15 3.23 15.69
C CYS A 144 6.66 3.68 17.07
N THR A 145 7.30 4.85 17.15
CA THR A 145 7.74 5.43 18.42
C THR A 145 7.29 6.89 18.56
N ASP A 146 7.35 7.44 19.76
CA ASP A 146 7.03 8.84 20.01
C ASP A 146 8.03 9.82 19.34
N MET A 147 9.22 9.32 19.00
CA MET A 147 10.28 10.11 18.35
C MET A 147 10.28 9.96 16.83
N GLY A 148 9.38 9.15 16.28
CA GLY A 148 9.27 8.81 14.86
C GLY A 148 9.45 7.32 14.59
N PRO A 149 9.39 6.90 13.33
CA PRO A 149 9.49 5.49 12.97
C PRO A 149 10.92 4.97 13.11
N GLU A 150 11.04 3.72 13.55
CA GLU A 150 12.29 2.96 13.52
C GLU A 150 12.15 1.82 12.52
N ASP A 151 12.90 1.88 11.42
CA ASP A 151 12.94 0.84 10.40
C ASP A 151 13.79 -0.33 10.89
N LEU A 152 13.14 -1.44 11.17
CA LEU A 152 13.79 -2.64 11.70
C LEU A 152 14.45 -3.47 10.59
N THR A 153 13.91 -3.42 9.37
CA THR A 153 14.40 -4.20 8.23
C THR A 153 15.69 -3.62 7.66
N ARG A 154 15.70 -2.32 7.36
CA ARG A 154 16.86 -1.67 6.70
C ARG A 154 18.12 -1.66 7.55
N ARG A 155 17.98 -1.75 8.85
CA ARG A 155 19.12 -1.88 9.77
C ARG A 155 19.96 -3.12 9.49
N TYR A 156 19.35 -4.21 8.98
CA TYR A 156 20.00 -5.52 8.82
C TYR A 156 20.13 -5.96 7.35
N VAL A 157 19.41 -5.35 6.44
CA VAL A 157 19.48 -5.68 5.01
C VAL A 157 20.47 -4.75 4.33
N SER A 158 21.63 -5.31 3.95
CA SER A 158 22.64 -4.61 3.13
C SER A 158 22.13 -4.56 1.69
N GLY A 159 21.42 -3.51 1.33
CA GLY A 159 21.00 -3.21 -0.04
C GLY A 159 21.38 -1.77 -0.41
N PRO A 160 21.30 -1.38 -1.68
CA PRO A 160 21.52 0.01 -2.05
C PRO A 160 20.55 0.89 -1.25
N ARG A 161 21.14 1.76 -0.41
CA ARG A 161 20.39 2.66 0.48
C ARG A 161 19.82 3.88 -0.24
N ASP A 162 20.07 3.97 -1.55
CA ASP A 162 19.72 5.09 -2.41
C ASP A 162 18.95 4.59 -3.64
N LEU A 163 17.65 4.36 -3.46
CA LEU A 163 16.67 4.29 -4.54
C LEU A 163 15.61 5.36 -4.32
#